data_7b88f1d591c4b81709cf47109062183f
#
_entry.id   7b88f1d591c4b81709cf47109062183f
#
_cell.length_a   1.000
_cell.length_b   1.000
_cell.length_c   1.000
_cell.angle_alpha   90.00
_cell.angle_beta   90.00
_cell.angle_gamma   90.00
#
_symmetry.space_group_name_H-M   'P 1'
#
loop_
_entity.id
_entity.type
_entity.pdbx_description
1 polymer ?
#
loop_
_entity_poly.entity_id
_entity_poly.type
_entity_poly.pdbx_seq_one_letter_code
_entity_poly.pdbx_strand_id
1 'polypeptide(L)'
;MSASARRQVAGAPRLTLLSIGQVLAKLTPEFSDLSPSKLRFLEDRHLVSPERTPAGYRTYSPADVERLRFVLTVQRDHYLPLRVIKDYLDEVDAGRNPALPNGQKAKGAVAVNERAKYTRKDMTDHSGALASVLDAAVSAGLIEAKKVYLAQDLIVLKCVVEASKFGIEPRHLRGMRLAVDREIGLVSQAVKASSKGSQTMSKTEFRDKAGELSEVLTTMRGVLTREVLERLES
;
A
#
# COMPACT_ATOMS: atom_id res chain seq x y z
N MET A 1 -45.72 -38.43 -31.11
CA MET A 1 -44.76 -38.84 -30.09
C MET A 1 -43.53 -37.94 -30.20
N SER A 2 -43.53 -36.85 -29.45
CA SER A 2 -42.45 -35.85 -29.48
C SER A 2 -41.62 -35.90 -28.22
N ALA A 3 -40.38 -36.34 -28.36
CA ALA A 3 -39.40 -36.34 -27.26
C ALA A 3 -38.76 -34.95 -27.19
N SER A 4 -39.08 -34.19 -26.16
CA SER A 4 -38.52 -32.89 -25.88
C SER A 4 -37.10 -33.07 -25.26
N ALA A 5 -36.07 -32.81 -26.04
CA ALA A 5 -34.70 -32.76 -25.57
C ALA A 5 -34.48 -31.54 -24.71
N ARG A 6 -34.44 -31.72 -23.39
CA ARG A 6 -33.95 -30.68 -22.46
C ARG A 6 -32.43 -30.46 -22.69
N ARG A 7 -32.10 -29.36 -23.35
CA ARG A 7 -30.74 -28.82 -23.37
C ARG A 7 -30.33 -28.46 -21.95
N GLN A 8 -29.45 -29.25 -21.35
CA GLN A 8 -28.71 -28.85 -20.16
C GLN A 8 -27.79 -27.69 -20.53
N VAL A 9 -28.10 -26.52 -19.98
CA VAL A 9 -27.19 -25.37 -20.02
C VAL A 9 -26.00 -25.75 -19.15
N ALA A 10 -24.81 -25.87 -19.79
CA ALA A 10 -23.55 -26.12 -19.11
C ALA A 10 -23.31 -25.00 -18.08
N GLY A 11 -23.16 -25.42 -16.80
CA GLY A 11 -23.02 -24.52 -15.68
C GLY A 11 -21.79 -23.64 -15.81
N ALA A 12 -21.95 -22.37 -15.50
CA ALA A 12 -20.86 -21.46 -15.25
C ALA A 12 -19.90 -22.07 -14.21
N PRO A 13 -18.58 -21.82 -14.27
CA PRO A 13 -17.62 -22.36 -13.32
C PRO A 13 -18.04 -21.95 -11.92
N ARG A 14 -18.38 -22.93 -11.07
CA ARG A 14 -18.64 -22.71 -9.64
C ARG A 14 -17.37 -22.15 -9.03
N LEU A 15 -17.34 -20.85 -8.74
CA LEU A 15 -16.28 -20.23 -7.95
C LEU A 15 -16.19 -21.01 -6.64
N THR A 16 -15.06 -21.65 -6.41
CA THR A 16 -14.82 -22.43 -5.18
C THR A 16 -14.66 -21.44 -4.04
N LEU A 17 -15.73 -21.25 -3.26
CA LEU A 17 -15.70 -20.40 -2.07
C LEU A 17 -14.90 -21.11 -0.96
N LEU A 18 -14.04 -20.37 -0.30
CA LEU A 18 -13.13 -20.85 0.73
C LEU A 18 -13.64 -20.44 2.13
N SER A 19 -13.56 -21.34 3.09
CA SER A 19 -13.76 -21.03 4.50
C SER A 19 -12.56 -20.24 5.06
N ILE A 20 -12.72 -19.58 6.21
CA ILE A 20 -11.64 -18.87 6.89
C ILE A 20 -10.42 -19.77 7.17
N GLY A 21 -10.65 -21.04 7.53
CA GLY A 21 -9.56 -22.01 7.74
C GLY A 21 -8.78 -22.32 6.46
N GLN A 22 -9.48 -22.44 5.32
CA GLN A 22 -8.83 -22.67 4.02
C GLN A 22 -8.05 -21.43 3.54
N VAL A 23 -8.56 -20.22 3.79
CA VAL A 23 -7.83 -18.98 3.52
C VAL A 23 -6.55 -18.91 4.35
N LEU A 24 -6.64 -19.22 5.64
CA LEU A 24 -5.46 -19.28 6.52
C LEU A 24 -4.46 -20.31 6.01
N ALA A 25 -4.88 -21.55 5.73
CA ALA A 25 -3.99 -22.58 5.22
C ALA A 25 -3.26 -22.17 3.93
N LYS A 26 -3.93 -21.36 3.09
CA LYS A 26 -3.37 -20.86 1.81
C LYS A 26 -2.39 -19.71 1.99
N LEU A 27 -2.63 -18.80 2.94
CA LEU A 27 -1.86 -17.56 3.11
C LEU A 27 -0.81 -17.62 4.23
N THR A 28 -0.96 -18.48 5.24
CA THR A 28 0.01 -18.62 6.35
C THR A 28 1.44 -18.96 5.88
N PRO A 29 1.68 -19.77 4.84
CA PRO A 29 3.04 -19.98 4.34
C PRO A 29 3.75 -18.71 3.89
N GLU A 30 2.99 -17.71 3.42
CA GLU A 30 3.51 -16.41 2.96
C GLU A 30 3.50 -15.34 4.09
N PHE A 31 2.57 -15.51 5.07
CA PHE A 31 2.29 -14.53 6.15
C PHE A 31 2.10 -15.29 7.48
N SER A 32 3.19 -15.59 8.17
CA SER A 32 3.22 -16.40 9.37
C SER A 32 2.44 -15.81 10.56
N ASP A 33 2.26 -14.50 10.59
CA ASP A 33 1.51 -13.76 11.60
C ASP A 33 -0.01 -13.66 11.30
N LEU A 34 -0.47 -14.29 10.21
CA LEU A 34 -1.88 -14.28 9.84
C LEU A 34 -2.71 -15.17 10.77
N SER A 35 -3.71 -14.57 11.39
CA SER A 35 -4.62 -15.24 12.33
C SER A 35 -6.08 -15.00 11.95
N PRO A 36 -7.03 -15.81 12.47
CA PRO A 36 -8.47 -15.54 12.31
C PRO A 36 -8.87 -14.14 12.79
N SER A 37 -8.26 -13.66 13.87
CA SER A 37 -8.50 -12.32 14.42
C SER A 37 -8.01 -11.23 13.47
N LYS A 38 -6.83 -11.41 12.85
CA LYS A 38 -6.31 -10.47 11.86
C LYS A 38 -7.20 -10.42 10.61
N LEU A 39 -7.72 -11.54 10.13
CA LEU A 39 -8.67 -11.56 9.01
C LEU A 39 -9.96 -10.80 9.33
N ARG A 40 -10.54 -10.99 10.52
CA ARG A 40 -11.72 -10.25 10.98
C ARG A 40 -11.43 -8.76 11.10
N PHE A 41 -10.28 -8.40 11.62
CA PHE A 41 -9.86 -7.01 11.72
C PHE A 41 -9.74 -6.33 10.35
N LEU A 42 -9.23 -7.04 9.31
CA LEU A 42 -9.20 -6.52 7.94
C LEU A 42 -10.60 -6.37 7.33
N GLU A 43 -11.51 -7.29 7.64
CA GLU A 43 -12.94 -7.19 7.27
C GLU A 43 -13.62 -5.98 7.92
N ASP A 44 -13.42 -5.79 9.24
CA ASP A 44 -13.97 -4.64 9.98
C ASP A 44 -13.47 -3.29 9.44
N ARG A 45 -12.30 -3.29 8.80
CA ARG A 45 -11.73 -2.13 8.11
C ARG A 45 -12.13 -2.03 6.64
N HIS A 46 -13.05 -2.89 6.16
CA HIS A 46 -13.51 -2.92 4.78
C HIS A 46 -12.40 -3.11 3.74
N LEU A 47 -11.34 -3.81 4.09
CA LEU A 47 -10.26 -4.18 3.17
C LEU A 47 -10.61 -5.44 2.38
N VAL A 48 -11.48 -6.28 2.93
CA VAL A 48 -12.09 -7.44 2.28
C VAL A 48 -13.55 -7.55 2.74
N SER A 49 -14.42 -8.05 1.88
CA SER A 49 -15.86 -8.17 2.17
C SER A 49 -16.35 -9.58 1.82
N PRO A 50 -16.04 -10.60 2.65
CA PRO A 50 -16.45 -11.96 2.39
C PRO A 50 -17.97 -12.09 2.44
N GLU A 51 -18.51 -12.95 1.59
CA GLU A 51 -19.91 -13.32 1.65
C GLU A 51 -20.21 -14.18 2.88
N ARG A 52 -21.47 -14.29 3.24
CA ARG A 52 -21.94 -15.20 4.31
C ARG A 52 -22.85 -16.26 3.75
N THR A 53 -22.64 -17.49 4.19
CA THR A 53 -23.58 -18.59 3.92
C THR A 53 -24.91 -18.31 4.59
N PRO A 54 -26.01 -18.98 4.18
CA PRO A 54 -27.29 -18.91 4.88
C PRO A 54 -27.18 -19.28 6.39
N ALA A 55 -26.18 -20.08 6.77
CA ALA A 55 -25.88 -20.44 8.15
C ALA A 55 -24.99 -19.39 8.87
N GLY A 56 -24.68 -18.26 8.24
CA GLY A 56 -23.92 -17.15 8.82
C GLY A 56 -22.40 -17.27 8.76
N TYR A 57 -21.85 -18.34 8.20
CA TYR A 57 -20.40 -18.54 8.08
C TYR A 57 -19.81 -17.69 6.94
N ARG A 58 -18.62 -17.12 7.18
CA ARG A 58 -17.85 -16.35 6.16
C ARG A 58 -17.33 -17.27 5.05
N THR A 59 -17.51 -16.83 3.83
CA THR A 59 -16.98 -17.47 2.62
C THR A 59 -16.23 -16.47 1.78
N TYR A 60 -15.04 -16.86 1.36
CA TYR A 60 -14.13 -16.01 0.60
C TYR A 60 -14.04 -16.51 -0.84
N SER A 61 -14.22 -15.62 -1.80
CA SER A 61 -13.96 -15.90 -3.21
C SER A 61 -12.44 -15.96 -3.49
N PRO A 62 -12.01 -16.53 -4.62
CA PRO A 62 -10.63 -16.42 -5.06
C PRO A 62 -10.15 -14.97 -5.16
N ALA A 63 -11.02 -14.05 -5.57
CA ALA A 63 -10.72 -12.61 -5.62
C ALA A 63 -10.47 -12.03 -4.22
N ASP A 64 -11.23 -12.42 -3.20
CA ASP A 64 -10.99 -12.01 -1.82
C ASP A 64 -9.63 -12.49 -1.31
N VAL A 65 -9.21 -13.70 -1.69
CA VAL A 65 -7.90 -14.24 -1.30
C VAL A 65 -6.76 -13.45 -1.95
N GLU A 66 -6.88 -13.12 -3.22
CA GLU A 66 -5.87 -12.28 -3.90
C GLU A 66 -5.85 -10.85 -3.34
N ARG A 67 -7.02 -10.30 -2.99
CA ARG A 67 -7.14 -9.01 -2.31
C ARG A 67 -6.47 -9.04 -0.94
N LEU A 68 -6.70 -10.08 -0.14
CA LEU A 68 -6.03 -10.28 1.15
C LEU A 68 -4.51 -10.41 0.98
N ARG A 69 -4.05 -11.22 0.01
CA ARG A 69 -2.62 -11.34 -0.31
C ARG A 69 -2.01 -9.99 -0.62
N PHE A 70 -2.68 -9.21 -1.46
CA PHE A 70 -2.23 -7.85 -1.81
C PHE A 70 -2.13 -6.96 -0.57
N VAL A 71 -3.18 -6.89 0.27
CA VAL A 71 -3.20 -6.08 1.51
C VAL A 71 -2.05 -6.46 2.43
N LEU A 72 -1.86 -7.77 2.67
CA LEU A 72 -0.83 -8.29 3.55
C LEU A 72 0.58 -8.04 2.99
N THR A 73 0.78 -8.20 1.68
CA THR A 73 2.05 -7.91 1.01
C THR A 73 2.39 -6.43 1.14
N VAL A 74 1.45 -5.55 0.81
CA VAL A 74 1.68 -4.09 0.87
C VAL A 74 1.92 -3.63 2.31
N GLN A 75 1.23 -4.23 3.27
CA GLN A 75 1.45 -3.94 4.68
C GLN A 75 2.82 -4.42 5.17
N ARG A 76 3.23 -5.64 4.78
CA ARG A 76 4.51 -6.24 5.16
C ARG A 76 5.70 -5.53 4.48
N ASP A 77 5.61 -5.32 3.17
CA ASP A 77 6.76 -4.89 2.36
C ASP A 77 6.88 -3.37 2.30
N HIS A 78 5.77 -2.65 2.47
CA HIS A 78 5.72 -1.20 2.31
C HIS A 78 5.24 -0.43 3.55
N TYR A 79 4.87 -1.14 4.63
CA TYR A 79 4.42 -0.56 5.91
C TYR A 79 3.31 0.50 5.75
N LEU A 80 2.48 0.37 4.70
CA LEU A 80 1.43 1.34 4.46
C LEU A 80 0.32 1.21 5.52
N PRO A 81 -0.20 2.33 6.04
CA PRO A 81 -1.38 2.33 6.89
C PRO A 81 -2.57 1.69 6.17
N LEU A 82 -3.35 0.86 6.88
CA LEU A 82 -4.49 0.15 6.30
C LEU A 82 -5.50 1.08 5.61
N ARG A 83 -5.65 2.30 6.09
CA ARG A 83 -6.51 3.31 5.46
C ARG A 83 -6.00 3.71 4.07
N VAL A 84 -4.70 3.89 3.93
CA VAL A 84 -4.07 4.21 2.64
C VAL A 84 -4.23 3.06 1.65
N ILE A 85 -4.10 1.81 2.15
CA ILE A 85 -4.34 0.60 1.35
C ILE A 85 -5.82 0.52 0.96
N LYS A 86 -6.75 0.85 1.88
CA LYS A 86 -8.19 0.89 1.59
C LYS A 86 -8.51 1.91 0.51
N ASP A 87 -8.06 3.15 0.66
CA ASP A 87 -8.28 4.21 -0.32
C ASP A 87 -7.77 3.79 -1.71
N TYR A 88 -6.61 3.11 -1.77
CA TYR A 88 -6.08 2.52 -2.99
C TYR A 88 -7.04 1.48 -3.59
N LEU A 89 -7.53 0.55 -2.76
CA LEU A 89 -8.43 -0.50 -3.21
C LEU A 89 -9.79 0.05 -3.65
N ASP A 90 -10.32 1.08 -2.99
CA ASP A 90 -11.55 1.77 -3.38
C ASP A 90 -11.40 2.43 -4.78
N GLU A 91 -10.21 2.98 -5.09
CA GLU A 91 -9.90 3.51 -6.40
C GLU A 91 -9.85 2.40 -7.48
N VAL A 92 -9.24 1.26 -7.14
CA VAL A 92 -9.19 0.08 -8.03
C VAL A 92 -10.59 -0.47 -8.27
N ASP A 93 -11.41 -0.60 -7.23
CA ASP A 93 -12.79 -1.10 -7.31
C ASP A 93 -13.67 -0.15 -8.14
N ALA A 94 -13.37 1.14 -8.14
CA ALA A 94 -14.03 2.14 -9.00
C ALA A 94 -13.49 2.13 -10.46
N GLY A 95 -12.69 1.13 -10.83
CA GLY A 95 -12.13 0.98 -12.18
C GLY A 95 -11.01 1.97 -12.49
N ARG A 96 -10.53 2.70 -11.50
CA ARG A 96 -9.35 3.55 -11.62
C ARG A 96 -8.11 2.72 -11.31
N ASN A 97 -6.97 3.21 -11.74
CA ASN A 97 -5.72 2.48 -11.64
C ASN A 97 -4.68 3.30 -10.88
N PRO A 98 -4.83 3.38 -9.53
CA PRO A 98 -3.96 4.18 -8.69
C PRO A 98 -2.55 3.59 -8.56
N ALA A 99 -1.46 4.40 -8.42
CA ALA A 99 -0.15 3.92 -8.00
C ALA A 99 -0.18 3.53 -6.54
N LEU A 100 0.62 2.52 -6.20
CA LEU A 100 0.91 2.30 -4.80
C LEU A 100 1.57 3.56 -4.22
N PRO A 101 1.24 3.90 -2.97
CA PRO A 101 1.75 5.08 -2.29
C PRO A 101 3.27 5.22 -2.20
N ASN A 102 4.01 4.14 -2.41
CA ASN A 102 5.48 4.12 -2.43
C ASN A 102 6.09 4.30 -3.82
N GLY A 103 5.28 4.61 -4.84
CA GLY A 103 5.74 4.78 -6.22
C GLY A 103 6.05 3.49 -6.96
N GLN A 104 5.89 2.32 -6.34
CA GLN A 104 6.08 1.03 -6.99
C GLN A 104 4.80 0.58 -7.70
N LYS A 105 4.97 -0.07 -8.86
CA LYS A 105 3.86 -0.74 -9.54
C LYS A 105 3.53 -2.03 -8.80
N ALA A 106 2.31 -2.20 -8.34
CA ALA A 106 1.84 -3.51 -7.88
C ALA A 106 2.05 -4.52 -9.01
N LYS A 107 2.77 -5.63 -8.77
CA LYS A 107 2.88 -6.72 -9.74
C LYS A 107 1.48 -7.24 -10.03
N GLY A 108 0.93 -6.87 -11.19
CA GLY A 108 -0.42 -7.25 -11.63
C GLY A 108 -1.46 -6.11 -11.63
N ALA A 109 -1.16 -4.91 -11.14
CA ALA A 109 -2.06 -3.77 -11.25
C ALA A 109 -1.73 -2.91 -12.47
N VAL A 110 -2.77 -2.60 -13.23
CA VAL A 110 -2.73 -1.81 -14.46
C VAL A 110 -2.38 -0.34 -14.14
N ALA A 111 -1.65 0.31 -15.04
CA ALA A 111 -0.96 1.60 -14.88
C ALA A 111 -1.82 2.73 -14.30
N VAL A 112 -1.24 3.43 -13.35
CA VAL A 112 -1.78 4.61 -12.68
C VAL A 112 -1.56 5.86 -13.50
N ASN A 113 -2.49 6.75 -13.38
CA ASN A 113 -2.33 8.11 -13.87
C ASN A 113 -1.36 8.89 -12.94
N GLU A 114 -0.06 8.67 -13.08
CA GLU A 114 1.01 9.46 -12.42
C GLU A 114 0.89 10.97 -12.70
N ARG A 115 -0.06 11.35 -13.56
CA ARG A 115 -0.33 12.72 -14.00
C ARG A 115 -1.52 13.36 -13.29
N ALA A 116 -2.15 12.69 -12.31
CA ALA A 116 -3.20 13.32 -11.52
C ALA A 116 -2.62 14.54 -10.80
N LYS A 117 -3.19 15.69 -11.10
CA LYS A 117 -2.79 16.99 -10.54
C LYS A 117 -3.87 17.43 -9.57
N TYR A 118 -3.45 17.81 -8.38
CA TYR A 118 -4.32 18.25 -7.31
C TYR A 118 -4.07 19.72 -7.00
N THR A 119 -5.12 20.50 -6.91
CA THR A 119 -5.06 21.85 -6.34
C THR A 119 -4.94 21.74 -4.82
N ARG A 120 -4.63 22.84 -4.15
CA ARG A 120 -4.64 22.90 -2.68
C ARG A 120 -5.98 22.46 -2.08
N LYS A 121 -7.10 22.82 -2.72
CA LYS A 121 -8.44 22.42 -2.33
C LYS A 121 -8.62 20.90 -2.49
N ASP A 122 -8.23 20.34 -3.63
CA ASP A 122 -8.31 18.90 -3.86
C ASP A 122 -7.50 18.12 -2.81
N MET A 123 -6.33 18.63 -2.42
CA MET A 123 -5.48 18.02 -1.37
C MET A 123 -6.24 17.91 -0.05
N THR A 124 -6.93 18.98 0.38
CA THR A 124 -7.71 18.97 1.63
C THR A 124 -8.95 18.10 1.51
N ASP A 125 -9.68 18.19 0.42
CA ASP A 125 -10.92 17.44 0.18
C ASP A 125 -10.66 15.92 0.14
N HIS A 126 -9.59 15.49 -0.55
CA HIS A 126 -9.26 14.07 -0.71
C HIS A 126 -8.49 13.45 0.47
N SER A 127 -7.84 14.27 1.30
CA SER A 127 -7.14 13.78 2.50
C SER A 127 -7.96 13.87 3.78
N GLY A 128 -9.01 14.69 3.79
CA GLY A 128 -9.73 15.06 5.00
C GLY A 128 -8.91 15.97 5.94
N ALA A 129 -7.79 16.53 5.46
CA ALA A 129 -6.97 17.43 6.24
C ALA A 129 -7.57 18.84 6.29
N LEU A 130 -7.43 19.50 7.44
CA LEU A 130 -7.63 20.95 7.51
C LEU A 130 -6.51 21.66 6.72
N ALA A 131 -6.80 22.84 6.17
CA ALA A 131 -5.83 23.64 5.45
C ALA A 131 -4.57 23.95 6.29
N SER A 132 -4.75 24.14 7.59
CA SER A 132 -3.67 24.35 8.56
C SER A 132 -2.73 23.15 8.69
N VAL A 133 -3.26 21.93 8.55
CA VAL A 133 -2.44 20.69 8.59
C VAL A 133 -1.58 20.59 7.34
N LEU A 134 -2.13 20.95 6.16
CA LEU A 134 -1.34 21.02 4.93
C LEU A 134 -0.23 22.08 5.05
N ASP A 135 -0.54 23.25 5.61
CA ASP A 135 0.48 24.32 5.83
C ASP A 135 1.57 23.86 6.80
N ALA A 136 1.18 23.18 7.87
CA ALA A 136 2.13 22.60 8.82
C ALA A 136 3.00 21.50 8.17
N ALA A 137 2.43 20.66 7.30
CA ALA A 137 3.18 19.64 6.57
C ALA A 137 4.18 20.26 5.58
N VAL A 138 3.80 21.35 4.92
CA VAL A 138 4.71 22.15 4.07
C VAL A 138 5.82 22.77 4.90
N SER A 139 5.47 23.41 6.03
CA SER A 139 6.44 24.06 6.91
C SER A 139 7.42 23.07 7.56
N ALA A 140 6.97 21.82 7.78
CA ALA A 140 7.82 20.73 8.25
C ALA A 140 8.71 20.12 7.15
N GLY A 141 8.54 20.53 5.87
CA GLY A 141 9.28 20.00 4.74
C GLY A 141 8.83 18.61 4.28
N LEU A 142 7.69 18.12 4.76
CA LEU A 142 7.11 16.83 4.37
C LEU A 142 6.53 16.88 2.96
N ILE A 143 5.97 18.02 2.58
CA ILE A 143 5.39 18.32 1.28
C ILE A 143 6.03 19.62 0.79
N GLU A 144 6.44 19.68 -0.47
CA GLU A 144 6.96 20.89 -1.07
C GLU A 144 5.83 21.86 -1.39
N ALA A 145 6.04 23.17 -1.15
CA ALA A 145 5.07 24.20 -1.54
C ALA A 145 4.96 24.31 -3.07
N LYS A 146 3.79 23.98 -3.61
CA LYS A 146 3.53 23.94 -5.06
C LYS A 146 2.16 24.55 -5.37
N LYS A 147 2.00 25.05 -6.61
CA LYS A 147 0.66 25.42 -7.11
C LYS A 147 -0.18 24.20 -7.46
N VAL A 148 0.49 23.11 -7.83
CA VAL A 148 -0.13 21.84 -8.23
C VAL A 148 0.64 20.72 -7.56
N TYR A 149 -0.08 19.88 -6.84
CA TYR A 149 0.41 18.72 -6.12
C TYR A 149 0.22 17.45 -6.96
N LEU A 150 1.01 16.44 -6.68
CA LEU A 150 0.93 15.13 -7.31
C LEU A 150 0.28 14.10 -6.36
N ALA A 151 -0.07 12.94 -6.88
CA ALA A 151 -0.66 11.85 -6.09
C ALA A 151 0.20 11.47 -4.86
N GLN A 152 1.52 11.47 -5.01
CA GLN A 152 2.46 11.22 -3.91
C GLN A 152 2.36 12.25 -2.78
N ASP A 153 2.16 13.52 -3.11
CA ASP A 153 1.98 14.58 -2.11
C ASP A 153 0.68 14.36 -1.31
N LEU A 154 -0.39 13.92 -1.98
CA LEU A 154 -1.67 13.55 -1.33
C LEU A 154 -1.50 12.38 -0.38
N ILE A 155 -0.71 11.38 -0.73
CA ILE A 155 -0.43 10.23 0.13
C ILE A 155 0.31 10.67 1.39
N VAL A 156 1.35 11.50 1.26
CA VAL A 156 2.07 12.04 2.42
C VAL A 156 1.09 12.78 3.33
N LEU A 157 0.19 13.59 2.77
CA LEU A 157 -0.81 14.32 3.58
C LEU A 157 -1.78 13.37 4.30
N LYS A 158 -2.25 12.30 3.63
CA LYS A 158 -3.08 11.27 4.27
C LYS A 158 -2.34 10.59 5.44
N CYS A 159 -1.07 10.24 5.26
CA CYS A 159 -0.26 9.68 6.36
C CYS A 159 -0.12 10.67 7.54
N VAL A 160 0.05 11.95 7.26
CA VAL A 160 0.09 13.00 8.29
C VAL A 160 -1.23 13.09 9.06
N VAL A 161 -2.37 13.03 8.35
CA VAL A 161 -3.70 13.01 8.98
C VAL A 161 -3.86 11.79 9.88
N GLU A 162 -3.44 10.60 9.44
CA GLU A 162 -3.49 9.40 10.29
C GLU A 162 -2.59 9.51 11.52
N ALA A 163 -1.35 10.01 11.36
CA ALA A 163 -0.44 10.23 12.47
C ALA A 163 -0.99 11.22 13.51
N SER A 164 -1.71 12.24 13.04
CA SER A 164 -2.33 13.26 13.92
C SER A 164 -3.38 12.68 14.88
N LYS A 165 -4.01 11.55 14.52
CA LYS A 165 -4.95 10.85 15.41
C LYS A 165 -4.28 10.25 16.64
N PHE A 166 -2.97 10.04 16.58
CA PHE A 166 -2.12 9.57 17.66
C PHE A 166 -1.36 10.73 18.35
N GLY A 167 -1.75 11.99 18.09
CA GLY A 167 -1.08 13.15 18.63
C GLY A 167 0.26 13.52 17.98
N ILE A 168 0.59 12.87 16.84
CA ILE A 168 1.82 13.15 16.10
C ILE A 168 1.52 14.25 15.06
N GLU A 169 2.00 15.46 15.34
CA GLU A 169 1.85 16.60 14.44
C GLU A 169 2.95 16.62 13.36
N PRO A 170 2.75 17.35 12.23
CA PRO A 170 3.75 17.46 11.16
C PRO A 170 5.14 17.88 11.64
N ARG A 171 5.23 18.77 12.63
CA ARG A 171 6.51 19.22 13.20
C ARG A 171 7.35 18.07 13.79
N HIS A 172 6.70 17.05 14.36
CA HIS A 172 7.37 15.88 14.94
C HIS A 172 7.96 14.98 13.85
N LEU A 173 7.42 15.05 12.63
CA LEU A 173 7.86 14.24 11.48
C LEU A 173 9.01 14.88 10.68
N ARG A 174 9.45 16.10 11.03
CA ARG A 174 10.59 16.75 10.38
C ARG A 174 11.86 15.90 10.42
N GLY A 175 12.12 15.21 11.54
CA GLY A 175 13.25 14.30 11.67
C GLY A 175 13.20 13.13 10.68
N MET A 176 11.99 12.62 10.37
CA MET A 176 11.78 11.58 9.36
C MET A 176 12.19 12.07 7.97
N ARG A 177 11.81 13.30 7.58
CA ARG A 177 12.23 13.89 6.30
C ARG A 177 13.75 13.97 6.19
N LEU A 178 14.41 14.48 7.23
CA LEU A 178 15.87 14.56 7.26
C LEU A 178 16.55 13.19 7.18
N ALA A 179 15.95 12.16 7.79
CA ALA A 179 16.45 10.79 7.71
C ALA A 179 16.38 10.25 6.27
N VAL A 180 15.25 10.49 5.59
CA VAL A 180 15.08 10.13 4.17
C VAL A 180 16.10 10.85 3.28
N ASP A 181 16.30 12.15 3.48
CA ASP A 181 17.26 12.93 2.69
C ASP A 181 18.69 12.42 2.88
N ARG A 182 19.08 12.04 4.11
CA ARG A 182 20.39 11.43 4.39
C ARG A 182 20.53 10.07 3.73
N GLU A 183 19.50 9.23 3.80
CA GLU A 183 19.48 7.90 3.17
C GLU A 183 19.64 8.00 1.65
N ILE A 184 18.92 8.89 1.00
CA ILE A 184 19.05 9.11 -0.45
C ILE A 184 20.44 9.67 -0.79
N GLY A 185 21.04 10.47 0.09
CA GLY A 185 22.44 10.89 -0.02
C GLY A 185 23.40 9.69 -0.05
N LEU A 186 23.24 8.74 0.89
CA LEU A 186 24.04 7.50 0.94
C LEU A 186 23.84 6.63 -0.30
N VAL A 187 22.59 6.42 -0.71
CA VAL A 187 22.23 5.67 -1.93
C VAL A 187 22.92 6.28 -3.15
N SER A 188 22.79 7.59 -3.31
CA SER A 188 23.40 8.33 -4.44
C SER A 188 24.93 8.18 -4.46
N GLN A 189 25.57 8.27 -3.30
CA GLN A 189 27.01 8.10 -3.16
C GLN A 189 27.45 6.66 -3.49
N ALA A 190 26.75 5.65 -2.96
CA ALA A 190 27.06 4.25 -3.20
C ALA A 190 26.92 3.87 -4.69
N VAL A 191 25.82 4.30 -5.34
CA VAL A 191 25.59 4.05 -6.77
C VAL A 191 26.66 4.72 -7.64
N LYS A 192 27.07 5.96 -7.32
CA LYS A 192 28.15 6.65 -8.02
C LYS A 192 29.51 5.98 -7.80
N ALA A 193 29.77 5.46 -6.60
CA ALA A 193 31.02 4.75 -6.30
C ALA A 193 31.13 3.42 -7.06
N SER A 194 30.02 2.69 -7.19
CA SER A 194 29.99 1.42 -7.94
C SER A 194 30.20 1.58 -9.44
N SER A 195 30.05 2.79 -9.98
CA SER A 195 30.28 3.09 -11.40
C SER A 195 31.70 3.55 -11.73
N LYS A 196 32.61 3.71 -10.73
CA LYS A 196 34.00 4.11 -10.93
C LYS A 196 34.84 3.01 -11.61
N GLY A 197 34.61 2.76 -12.86
CA GLY A 197 35.35 1.73 -13.64
C GLY A 197 34.67 1.37 -14.95
N SER A 198 33.47 1.85 -15.19
CA SER A 198 32.72 1.65 -16.40
C SER A 198 32.29 2.98 -17.01
N GLN A 199 31.98 2.96 -18.31
CA GLN A 199 31.44 4.11 -19.07
C GLN A 199 30.37 4.86 -18.27
N THR A 200 30.21 6.16 -18.57
CA THR A 200 29.25 7.06 -17.93
C THR A 200 27.86 6.41 -17.77
N MET A 201 27.48 6.12 -16.52
CA MET A 201 26.16 5.51 -16.19
C MET A 201 25.05 6.39 -16.71
N SER A 202 24.07 5.79 -17.39
CA SER A 202 22.88 6.49 -17.86
C SER A 202 21.98 6.90 -16.69
N LYS A 203 21.12 7.92 -16.89
CA LYS A 203 20.13 8.34 -15.86
C LYS A 203 19.16 7.22 -15.48
N THR A 204 18.81 6.37 -16.43
CA THR A 204 17.92 5.22 -16.21
C THR A 204 18.61 4.19 -15.34
N GLU A 205 19.83 3.81 -15.68
CA GLU A 205 20.65 2.85 -14.92
C GLU A 205 20.94 3.32 -13.48
N PHE A 206 21.19 4.61 -13.31
CA PHE A 206 21.32 5.21 -11.98
C PHE A 206 20.04 5.09 -11.17
N ARG A 207 18.87 5.38 -11.80
CA ARG A 207 17.57 5.28 -11.14
C ARG A 207 17.25 3.85 -10.72
N ASP A 208 17.52 2.87 -11.59
CA ASP A 208 17.24 1.47 -11.33
C ASP A 208 18.09 0.95 -10.15
N LYS A 209 19.40 1.19 -10.17
CA LYS A 209 20.29 0.81 -9.06
C LYS A 209 19.98 1.53 -7.75
N ALA A 210 19.62 2.81 -7.83
CA ALA A 210 19.21 3.57 -6.65
C ALA A 210 17.88 3.04 -6.08
N GLY A 211 16.96 2.62 -6.94
CA GLY A 211 15.71 1.96 -6.55
C GLY A 211 15.97 0.64 -5.83
N GLU A 212 16.78 -0.25 -6.41
CA GLU A 212 17.14 -1.53 -5.80
C GLU A 212 17.78 -1.34 -4.40
N LEU A 213 18.73 -0.43 -4.28
CA LEU A 213 19.37 -0.16 -2.99
C LEU A 213 18.40 0.44 -1.98
N SER A 214 17.50 1.32 -2.40
CA SER A 214 16.46 1.89 -1.53
C SER A 214 15.48 0.82 -1.03
N GLU A 215 15.14 -0.20 -1.82
CA GLU A 215 14.33 -1.35 -1.39
C GLU A 215 15.03 -2.15 -0.29
N VAL A 216 16.33 -2.41 -0.45
CA VAL A 216 17.14 -3.09 0.58
C VAL A 216 17.11 -2.31 1.89
N LEU A 217 17.32 -0.99 1.85
CA LEU A 217 17.30 -0.14 3.04
C LEU A 217 15.91 -0.07 3.69
N THR A 218 14.85 -0.04 2.88
CA THR A 218 13.47 -0.07 3.36
C THR A 218 13.16 -1.38 4.08
N THR A 219 13.58 -2.51 3.52
CA THR A 219 13.43 -3.83 4.14
C THR A 219 14.18 -3.90 5.47
N MET A 220 15.43 -3.46 5.50
CA MET A 220 16.23 -3.42 6.72
C MET A 220 15.60 -2.54 7.81
N ARG A 221 15.13 -1.34 7.45
CA ARG A 221 14.42 -0.45 8.39
C ARG A 221 13.18 -1.12 8.97
N GLY A 222 12.42 -1.83 8.14
CA GLY A 222 11.23 -2.54 8.57
C GLY A 222 11.54 -3.63 9.61
N VAL A 223 12.61 -4.39 9.40
CA VAL A 223 13.07 -5.42 10.36
C VAL A 223 13.50 -4.77 11.68
N LEU A 224 14.33 -3.73 11.62
CA LEU A 224 14.79 -3.00 12.80
C LEU A 224 13.64 -2.37 13.59
N THR A 225 12.65 -1.81 12.89
CA THR A 225 11.45 -1.25 13.54
C THR A 225 10.68 -2.32 14.29
N ARG A 226 10.48 -3.49 13.70
CA ARG A 226 9.80 -4.62 14.33
C ARG A 226 10.53 -5.11 15.58
N GLU A 227 11.84 -5.29 15.49
CA GLU A 227 12.69 -5.69 16.62
C GLU A 227 12.55 -4.72 17.81
N VAL A 228 12.51 -3.41 17.55
CA VAL A 228 12.34 -2.41 18.61
C VAL A 228 10.92 -2.47 19.20
N LEU A 229 9.89 -2.66 18.38
CA LEU A 229 8.50 -2.80 18.86
C LEU A 229 8.32 -4.03 19.75
N GLU A 230 8.88 -5.18 19.37
CA GLU A 230 8.84 -6.40 20.17
C GLU A 230 9.50 -6.22 21.55
N ARG A 231 10.56 -5.41 21.64
CA ARG A 231 11.20 -5.07 22.92
C ARG A 231 10.34 -4.14 23.81
N LEU A 232 9.42 -3.38 23.23
CA LEU A 232 8.52 -2.51 24.01
C LEU A 232 7.33 -3.29 24.60
N GLU A 233 7.03 -4.49 24.07
CA GLU A 233 5.96 -5.36 24.52
C GLU A 233 6.44 -6.38 25.57
N SER A 234 7.76 -6.51 25.76
CA SER A 234 8.40 -7.40 26.74
C SER A 234 8.78 -6.66 28.02
#